data_6a05466784e037aa166b7e7037fa739a
#
_entry.id   6a05466784e037aa166b7e7037fa739a
#
_cell.length_a   1.000
_cell.length_b   1.000
_cell.length_c   1.000
_cell.angle_alpha   90.00
_cell.angle_beta   90.00
_cell.angle_gamma   90.00
#
_symmetry.space_group_name_H-M   'P 1'
#
loop_
_entity.id
_entity.type
_entity.pdbx_description
1 polymer ?
#
loop_
_entity_poly.entity_id
_entity_poly.type
_entity_poly.pdbx_seq_one_letter_code
_entity_poly.pdbx_strand_id
1 'polypeptide(L)'
;MFVRILLIAMVLFGLWGAGNLSYRQYQSGEACPVLGDTVPACYIAFGGYVLIGLGLAAYLAMGGAVGSYLFWSGIFIAGGLAALASVLELIKGDVCPVAFGSVPMCYISLAFTAVIGVLSWLQLSPAADLSAKING
;
A
#
# COMPACT_ATOMS: atom_id res chain seq x y z
N MET A 1 -16.55 13.37 2.10
CA MET A 1 -15.73 14.02 1.06
C MET A 1 -14.25 14.10 1.45
N PHE A 2 -13.95 14.61 2.61
CA PHE A 2 -12.57 14.73 3.12
C PHE A 2 -11.79 13.39 3.15
N VAL A 3 -12.39 12.32 3.67
CA VAL A 3 -11.73 11.01 3.77
C VAL A 3 -11.43 10.40 2.40
N ARG A 4 -12.29 10.62 1.39
CA ARG A 4 -12.04 10.17 0.02
C ARG A 4 -10.84 10.90 -0.61
N ILE A 5 -10.75 12.20 -0.40
CA ILE A 5 -9.62 13.01 -0.89
C ILE A 5 -8.34 12.57 -0.20
N LEU A 6 -8.39 12.37 1.11
CA LEU A 6 -7.26 11.87 1.88
C LEU A 6 -6.80 10.48 1.39
N LEU A 7 -7.74 9.57 1.15
CA LEU A 7 -7.44 8.23 0.65
C LEU A 7 -6.77 8.29 -0.73
N ILE A 8 -7.31 9.08 -1.65
CA ILE A 8 -6.72 9.27 -2.99
C ILE A 8 -5.32 9.86 -2.87
N ALA A 9 -5.13 10.88 -2.06
CA ALA A 9 -3.82 11.50 -1.83
C ALA A 9 -2.80 10.50 -1.26
N MET A 10 -3.22 9.67 -0.30
CA MET A 10 -2.35 8.64 0.27
C MET A 10 -1.99 7.57 -0.75
N VAL A 11 -2.94 7.10 -1.55
CA VAL A 11 -2.66 6.11 -2.60
C VAL A 11 -1.70 6.66 -3.65
N LEU A 12 -1.89 7.90 -4.09
CA LEU A 12 -0.99 8.57 -5.03
C LEU A 12 0.41 8.75 -4.46
N PHE A 13 0.52 9.12 -3.18
CA PHE A 13 1.80 9.25 -2.50
C PHE A 13 2.50 7.89 -2.35
N GLY A 14 1.76 6.83 -2.01
CA GLY A 14 2.27 5.46 -1.95
C GLY A 14 2.77 4.96 -3.30
N LEU A 15 2.01 5.21 -4.37
CA LEU A 15 2.41 4.91 -5.75
C LEU A 15 3.69 5.64 -6.16
N TRP A 16 3.77 6.93 -5.86
CA TRP A 16 4.96 7.72 -6.14
C TRP A 16 6.19 7.20 -5.37
N GLY A 17 6.04 6.91 -4.09
CA GLY A 17 7.12 6.39 -3.24
C GLY A 17 7.60 5.01 -3.70
N ALA A 18 6.66 4.09 -3.93
CA ALA A 18 6.99 2.74 -4.42
C ALA A 18 7.57 2.77 -5.84
N GLY A 19 7.06 3.64 -6.71
CA GLY A 19 7.59 3.84 -8.07
C GLY A 19 9.00 4.40 -8.07
N ASN A 20 9.27 5.40 -7.24
CA ASN A 20 10.61 5.99 -7.11
C ASN A 20 11.62 4.95 -6.58
N LEU A 21 11.22 4.16 -5.59
CA LEU A 21 12.07 3.12 -5.03
C LEU A 21 12.36 2.01 -6.05
N SER A 22 11.36 1.60 -6.82
CA SER A 22 11.50 0.63 -7.92
C SER A 22 12.43 1.17 -9.03
N TYR A 23 12.32 2.45 -9.35
CA TYR A 23 13.19 3.10 -10.33
C TYR A 23 14.65 3.14 -9.85
N ARG A 24 14.87 3.48 -8.58
CA ARG A 24 16.22 3.44 -7.97
C ARG A 24 16.79 2.03 -7.97
N GLN A 25 15.97 1.03 -7.68
CA GLN A 25 16.37 -0.38 -7.78
C GLN A 25 16.80 -0.75 -9.21
N TYR A 26 16.05 -0.30 -10.20
CA TYR A 26 16.39 -0.54 -11.61
C TYR A 26 17.73 0.08 -11.99
N GLN A 27 18.06 1.25 -11.47
CA GLN A 27 19.32 1.94 -11.77
C GLN A 27 20.53 1.38 -11.00
N SER A 28 20.38 1.09 -9.70
CA SER A 28 21.50 0.71 -8.83
C SER A 28 21.59 -0.79 -8.54
N GLY A 29 20.47 -1.51 -8.64
CA GLY A 29 20.40 -2.94 -8.33
C GLY A 29 20.43 -3.30 -6.84
N GLU A 30 20.65 -2.34 -5.94
CA GLU A 30 20.87 -2.59 -4.50
C GLU A 30 19.92 -1.85 -3.56
N ALA A 31 18.87 -1.21 -4.10
CA ALA A 31 17.99 -0.38 -3.27
C ALA A 31 16.99 -1.18 -2.42
N CYS A 32 16.70 -2.42 -2.77
CA CYS A 32 15.66 -3.23 -2.14
C CYS A 32 16.13 -4.64 -1.80
N PRO A 33 15.61 -5.23 -0.70
CA PRO A 33 15.88 -6.63 -0.40
C PRO A 33 15.31 -7.53 -1.50
N VAL A 34 16.08 -8.55 -1.87
CA VAL A 34 15.68 -9.55 -2.85
C VAL A 34 14.98 -10.69 -2.13
N LEU A 35 13.75 -10.99 -2.55
CA LEU A 35 12.99 -12.15 -2.08
C LEU A 35 13.38 -13.38 -2.91
N GLY A 36 14.05 -14.33 -2.26
CA GLY A 36 14.68 -15.42 -3.00
C GLY A 36 15.87 -14.88 -3.80
N ASP A 37 16.20 -15.52 -4.89
CA ASP A 37 17.38 -15.13 -5.70
C ASP A 37 17.02 -14.27 -6.93
N THR A 38 15.75 -13.87 -7.11
CA THR A 38 15.33 -13.36 -8.43
C THR A 38 14.49 -12.08 -8.42
N VAL A 39 13.69 -11.78 -7.40
CA VAL A 39 12.73 -10.65 -7.46
C VAL A 39 12.96 -9.65 -6.34
N PRO A 40 13.29 -8.38 -6.66
CA PRO A 40 13.34 -7.31 -5.67
C PRO A 40 11.96 -7.03 -5.08
N ALA A 41 11.89 -6.93 -3.76
CA ALA A 41 10.65 -6.68 -3.02
C ALA A 41 9.92 -5.40 -3.45
N CYS A 42 10.67 -4.40 -3.93
CA CYS A 42 10.10 -3.14 -4.40
C CYS A 42 9.16 -3.28 -5.59
N TYR A 43 9.43 -4.19 -6.51
CA TYR A 43 8.54 -4.42 -7.66
C TYR A 43 7.22 -5.04 -7.23
N ILE A 44 7.26 -5.95 -6.26
CA ILE A 44 6.04 -6.56 -5.69
C ILE A 44 5.22 -5.51 -4.93
N ALA A 45 5.88 -4.68 -4.13
CA ALA A 45 5.23 -3.58 -3.42
C ALA A 45 4.60 -2.56 -4.39
N PHE A 46 5.32 -2.19 -5.45
CA PHE A 46 4.81 -1.30 -6.50
C PHE A 46 3.58 -1.91 -7.18
N GLY A 47 3.62 -3.18 -7.55
CA GLY A 47 2.46 -3.90 -8.09
C GLY A 47 1.26 -3.90 -7.15
N GLY A 48 1.48 -4.07 -5.85
CA GLY A 48 0.45 -3.96 -4.82
C GLY A 48 -0.19 -2.56 -4.78
N TYR A 49 0.60 -1.50 -4.82
CA TYR A 49 0.09 -0.12 -4.87
C TYR A 49 -0.64 0.20 -6.18
N VAL A 50 -0.21 -0.36 -7.31
CA VAL A 50 -0.93 -0.24 -8.59
C VAL A 50 -2.31 -0.90 -8.47
N LEU A 51 -2.41 -2.08 -7.88
CA LEU A 51 -3.69 -2.75 -7.64
C LEU A 51 -4.60 -1.94 -6.70
N ILE A 52 -4.05 -1.34 -5.65
CA ILE A 52 -4.79 -0.43 -4.76
C ILE A 52 -5.35 0.76 -5.55
N GLY A 53 -4.52 1.40 -6.36
CA GLY A 53 -4.91 2.55 -7.19
C GLY A 53 -5.98 2.20 -8.22
N LEU A 54 -5.80 1.11 -8.95
CA LEU A 54 -6.77 0.62 -9.94
C LEU A 54 -8.08 0.18 -9.27
N GLY A 55 -7.99 -0.52 -8.14
CA GLY A 55 -9.16 -0.93 -7.36
C GLY A 55 -9.97 0.25 -6.85
N LEU A 56 -9.29 1.28 -6.33
CA LEU A 56 -9.93 2.50 -5.88
C LEU A 56 -10.58 3.26 -7.05
N ALA A 57 -9.88 3.42 -8.17
CA ALA A 57 -10.41 4.07 -9.37
C ALA A 57 -11.64 3.33 -9.92
N ALA A 58 -11.58 2.01 -10.02
CA ALA A 58 -12.69 1.17 -10.46
C ALA A 58 -13.89 1.27 -9.51
N TYR A 59 -13.64 1.27 -8.20
CA TYR A 59 -14.69 1.44 -7.20
C TYR A 59 -15.39 2.80 -7.29
N LEU A 60 -14.62 3.88 -7.48
CA LEU A 60 -15.16 5.24 -7.59
C LEU A 60 -15.91 5.48 -8.91
N ALA A 61 -15.45 4.83 -10.00
CA ALA A 61 -16.05 5.05 -11.34
C ALA A 61 -17.28 4.19 -11.60
N MET A 62 -17.23 2.92 -11.22
CA MET A 62 -18.25 1.93 -11.58
C MET A 62 -19.04 1.41 -10.37
N GLY A 63 -18.50 1.60 -9.16
CA GLY A 63 -19.01 0.90 -7.98
C GLY A 63 -18.84 -0.62 -8.12
N GLY A 64 -19.08 -1.36 -7.07
CA GLY A 64 -19.21 -2.80 -7.16
C GLY A 64 -18.04 -3.62 -6.59
N ALA A 65 -18.25 -4.95 -6.63
CA ALA A 65 -17.37 -5.90 -5.98
C ALA A 65 -15.97 -5.97 -6.57
N VAL A 66 -15.83 -5.81 -7.90
CA VAL A 66 -14.54 -5.94 -8.60
C VAL A 66 -13.51 -4.92 -8.12
N GLY A 67 -13.91 -3.63 -8.02
CA GLY A 67 -13.04 -2.58 -7.50
C GLY A 67 -12.60 -2.87 -6.07
N SER A 68 -13.52 -3.34 -5.23
CA SER A 68 -13.23 -3.74 -3.85
C SER A 68 -12.26 -4.92 -3.78
N TYR A 69 -12.44 -5.96 -4.59
CA TYR A 69 -11.52 -7.10 -4.62
C TYR A 69 -10.11 -6.72 -5.07
N LEU A 70 -9.98 -5.91 -6.12
CA LEU A 70 -8.69 -5.41 -6.58
C LEU A 70 -8.00 -4.57 -5.50
N PHE A 71 -8.74 -3.69 -4.85
CA PHE A 71 -8.23 -2.84 -3.79
C PHE A 71 -7.71 -3.67 -2.60
N TRP A 72 -8.50 -4.60 -2.09
CA TRP A 72 -8.10 -5.43 -0.96
C TRP A 72 -6.97 -6.39 -1.30
N SER A 73 -6.93 -6.95 -2.52
CA SER A 73 -5.80 -7.77 -2.95
C SER A 73 -4.50 -6.97 -2.97
N GLY A 74 -4.54 -5.72 -3.42
CA GLY A 74 -3.40 -4.81 -3.36
C GLY A 74 -2.95 -4.52 -1.93
N ILE A 75 -3.88 -4.29 -1.00
CA ILE A 75 -3.60 -4.09 0.43
C ILE A 75 -2.93 -5.35 1.03
N PHE A 76 -3.42 -6.54 0.74
CA PHE A 76 -2.83 -7.78 1.23
C PHE A 76 -1.42 -8.01 0.67
N ILE A 77 -1.19 -7.71 -0.59
CA ILE A 77 0.15 -7.85 -1.22
C ILE A 77 1.12 -6.83 -0.61
N ALA A 78 0.79 -5.55 -0.67
CA ALA A 78 1.68 -4.49 -0.18
C ALA A 78 1.85 -4.56 1.34
N GLY A 79 0.77 -4.70 2.10
CA GLY A 79 0.79 -4.79 3.55
C GLY A 79 1.43 -6.08 4.06
N GLY A 80 1.14 -7.20 3.44
CA GLY A 80 1.76 -8.50 3.77
C GLY A 80 3.27 -8.49 3.55
N LEU A 81 3.71 -7.93 2.43
CA LEU A 81 5.13 -7.76 2.15
C LEU A 81 5.81 -6.81 3.15
N ALA A 82 5.18 -5.68 3.46
CA ALA A 82 5.69 -4.73 4.45
C ALA A 82 5.75 -5.34 5.86
N ALA A 83 4.75 -6.13 6.24
CA ALA A 83 4.74 -6.86 7.51
C ALA A 83 5.87 -7.90 7.57
N LEU A 84 6.03 -8.71 6.53
CA LEU A 84 7.10 -9.69 6.43
C LEU A 84 8.48 -9.02 6.50
N ALA A 85 8.69 -7.96 5.75
CA ALA A 85 9.93 -7.22 5.75
C ALA A 85 10.22 -6.57 7.12
N SER A 86 9.19 -6.07 7.80
CA SER A 86 9.31 -5.50 9.16
C SER A 86 9.70 -6.56 10.18
N VAL A 87 9.13 -7.75 10.09
CA VAL A 87 9.51 -8.89 10.97
C VAL A 87 10.95 -9.32 10.71
N LEU A 88 11.36 -9.41 9.45
CA LEU A 88 12.75 -9.75 9.10
C LEU A 88 13.73 -8.67 9.57
N GLU A 89 13.35 -7.40 9.52
CA GLU A 89 14.14 -6.29 10.05
C GLU A 89 14.32 -6.41 11.57
N LEU A 90 13.27 -6.80 12.31
CA LEU A 90 13.35 -7.02 13.76
C LEU A 90 14.26 -8.20 14.14
N ILE A 91 14.31 -9.23 13.29
CA ILE A 91 15.09 -10.44 13.57
C ILE A 91 16.55 -10.30 13.13
N LYS A 92 16.78 -9.76 11.93
CA LYS A 92 18.10 -9.72 11.29
C LYS A 92 18.78 -8.36 11.35
N GLY A 93 18.01 -7.26 11.39
CA GLY A 93 18.52 -5.92 11.18
C GLY A 93 19.02 -5.70 9.75
N ASP A 94 19.09 -4.47 9.31
CA ASP A 94 19.65 -4.05 8.00
C ASP A 94 19.03 -4.72 6.75
N VAL A 95 17.76 -5.14 6.82
CA VAL A 95 17.03 -5.71 5.68
C VAL A 95 16.41 -4.61 4.82
N CYS A 96 15.93 -3.54 5.46
CA CYS A 96 15.22 -2.47 4.79
C CYS A 96 16.10 -1.23 4.62
N PRO A 97 15.97 -0.51 3.49
CA PRO A 97 16.64 0.77 3.33
C PRO A 97 16.16 1.76 4.38
N VAL A 98 17.07 2.54 4.91
CA VAL A 98 16.79 3.55 5.93
C VAL A 98 16.33 4.84 5.26
N ALA A 99 15.21 5.40 5.73
CA ALA A 99 14.72 6.72 5.35
C ALA A 99 14.72 7.66 6.56
N PHE A 100 14.81 8.95 6.31
CA PHE A 100 14.72 9.99 7.34
C PHE A 100 15.67 9.78 8.55
N GLY A 101 16.92 9.40 8.26
CA GLY A 101 18.00 9.35 9.24
C GLY A 101 18.18 8.00 9.94
N SER A 102 17.14 7.34 10.44
CA SER A 102 17.29 6.08 11.18
C SER A 102 16.07 5.15 11.13
N VAL A 103 15.01 5.52 10.44
CA VAL A 103 13.77 4.71 10.40
C VAL A 103 13.78 3.80 9.18
N PRO A 104 13.66 2.46 9.35
CA PRO A 104 13.51 1.54 8.22
C PRO A 104 12.24 1.81 7.43
N MET A 105 12.34 1.88 6.11
CA MET A 105 11.21 2.17 5.22
C MET A 105 10.08 1.14 5.32
N CYS A 106 10.40 -0.08 5.76
CA CYS A 106 9.41 -1.14 5.95
C CYS A 106 8.35 -0.78 6.99
N TYR A 107 8.74 -0.16 8.09
CA TYR A 107 7.79 0.30 9.12
C TYR A 107 6.89 1.42 8.61
N ILE A 108 7.45 2.35 7.84
CA ILE A 108 6.68 3.44 7.23
C ILE A 108 5.66 2.86 6.24
N SER A 109 6.07 1.93 5.40
CA SER A 109 5.17 1.27 4.43
C SER A 109 4.08 0.45 5.13
N LEU A 110 4.42 -0.25 6.21
CA LEU A 110 3.44 -1.00 7.01
C LEU A 110 2.42 -0.07 7.66
N ALA A 111 2.87 1.00 8.31
CA ALA A 111 1.98 2.00 8.91
C ALA A 111 1.08 2.64 7.85
N PHE A 112 1.63 2.95 6.69
CA PHE A 112 0.92 3.58 5.59
C PHE A 112 -0.19 2.67 5.02
N THR A 113 0.12 1.42 4.74
CA THR A 113 -0.87 0.42 4.29
C THR A 113 -1.92 0.13 5.34
N ALA A 114 -1.55 0.10 6.62
CA ALA A 114 -2.50 -0.07 7.72
C ALA A 114 -3.49 1.10 7.79
N VAL A 115 -3.02 2.34 7.68
CA VAL A 115 -3.89 3.53 7.68
C VAL A 115 -4.82 3.53 6.47
N ILE A 116 -4.31 3.23 5.27
CA ILE A 116 -5.15 3.08 4.06
C ILE A 116 -6.21 2.00 4.27
N GLY A 117 -5.84 0.85 4.82
CA GLY A 117 -6.76 -0.25 5.11
C GLY A 117 -7.87 0.15 6.09
N VAL A 118 -7.52 0.81 7.19
CA VAL A 118 -8.50 1.27 8.20
C VAL A 118 -9.43 2.33 7.63
N LEU A 119 -8.91 3.34 6.93
CA LEU A 119 -9.73 4.37 6.29
C LEU A 119 -10.70 3.78 5.27
N SER A 120 -10.23 2.80 4.49
CA SER A 120 -11.06 2.11 3.51
C SER A 120 -12.11 1.24 4.17
N TRP A 121 -11.77 0.55 5.25
CA TRP A 121 -12.74 -0.22 6.03
C TRP A 121 -13.89 0.65 6.54
N LEU A 122 -13.57 1.83 7.08
CA LEU A 122 -14.57 2.78 7.57
C LEU A 122 -15.46 3.33 6.45
N GLN A 123 -14.95 3.46 5.23
CA GLN A 123 -15.72 3.98 4.09
C GLN A 123 -16.49 2.90 3.31
N LEU A 124 -15.91 1.71 3.20
CA LEU A 124 -16.48 0.59 2.44
C LEU A 124 -17.32 -0.35 3.31
N SER A 125 -17.42 -0.08 4.61
CA SER A 125 -18.25 -0.86 5.51
C SER A 125 -19.74 -0.68 5.18
N PRO A 126 -20.55 -1.75 5.14
CA PRO A 126 -21.99 -1.66 4.88
C PRO A 126 -22.74 -0.75 5.87
N ALA A 127 -22.17 -0.54 7.07
CA ALA A 127 -22.70 0.39 8.05
C ALA A 127 -22.61 1.87 7.60
N ALA A 128 -21.58 2.23 6.83
CA ALA A 128 -21.44 3.59 6.28
C ALA A 128 -22.48 3.85 5.19
N ASP A 129 -22.79 2.85 4.39
CA ASP A 129 -23.80 2.94 3.32
C ASP A 129 -25.23 3.05 3.90
N LEU A 130 -25.49 2.32 4.99
CA LEU A 130 -26.76 2.41 5.70
C LEU A 130 -26.96 3.79 6.37
N SER A 131 -25.93 4.36 6.95
CA SER A 131 -25.93 5.69 7.57
C SER A 131 -26.16 6.80 6.53
N ALA A 132 -25.53 6.70 5.37
CA ALA A 132 -25.73 7.63 4.26
C ALA A 132 -27.18 7.56 3.70
N LYS A 133 -27.77 6.36 3.71
CA LYS A 133 -29.13 6.13 3.22
C LYS A 133 -30.21 6.62 4.22
N ILE A 134 -29.91 6.62 5.51
CA ILE A 134 -30.82 7.12 6.57
C ILE A 134 -30.80 8.65 6.67
N ASN A 135 -29.64 9.27 6.41
CA ASN A 135 -29.45 10.74 6.48
C ASN A 135 -29.71 11.46 5.15
N GLY A 136 -29.98 10.75 4.11
CA GLY A 136 -30.40 11.26 2.81
C GLY A 136 -31.88 11.06 2.59
#